data_8e6f76675450d3edf5db324cf5406a5e
#
_entry.id   8e6f76675450d3edf5db324cf5406a5e
#
_cell.length_a   1.000
_cell.length_b   1.000
_cell.length_c   1.000
_cell.angle_alpha   90.00
_cell.angle_beta   90.00
_cell.angle_gamma   90.00
#
_symmetry.space_group_name_H-M   'P 1'
#
loop_
_entity.id
_entity.type
_entity.pdbx_description
1 polymer ?
#
loop_
_entity_poly.entity_id
_entity_poly.type
_entity_poly.pdbx_seq_one_letter_code
_entity_poly.pdbx_strand_id
1 'polypeptide(L)'
;KLANIISKVIDKEGKPTDPDRFNEIDLMERLSSYGRSGFNLQFMLDTTMSDANRYPLKLNDLIVVSGCSTWKEAPAKIQWASGQDQIKALDPELPNVGLKGDYFTSPLYMSKEFTPFEGTIMSIDPSGRGADKTAYAVLKMLHGVLYLTDIGALDGGYSDDTLARLSNIA
;
A
#
# COMPACT_ATOMS: atom_id res chain seq x y z
N LYS A 1 -25.37 -21.98 27.15
CA LYS A 1 -24.43 -21.45 26.12
C LYS A 1 -24.53 -19.94 26.19
N LEU A 2 -23.48 -19.28 26.71
CA LEU A 2 -23.35 -17.83 26.60
C LEU A 2 -23.05 -17.49 25.13
N ALA A 3 -23.96 -16.79 24.48
CA ALA A 3 -23.70 -16.23 23.14
C ALA A 3 -22.79 -15.01 23.34
N ASN A 4 -21.59 -15.02 22.78
CA ASN A 4 -20.76 -13.83 22.71
C ASN A 4 -21.36 -12.91 21.65
N ILE A 5 -21.96 -11.82 22.09
CA ILE A 5 -22.43 -10.76 21.19
C ILE A 5 -21.27 -9.78 21.01
N ILE A 6 -20.75 -9.70 19.79
CA ILE A 6 -19.75 -8.71 19.41
C ILE A 6 -20.51 -7.60 18.68
N SER A 7 -20.51 -6.40 19.26
CA SER A 7 -21.16 -5.23 18.68
C SER A 7 -20.27 -4.00 18.74
N LYS A 8 -20.40 -3.11 17.77
CA LYS A 8 -19.78 -1.78 17.79
C LYS A 8 -20.40 -0.97 18.93
N VAL A 9 -19.64 -0.09 19.55
CA VAL A 9 -20.14 0.74 20.67
C VAL A 9 -21.05 1.87 20.22
N ILE A 10 -21.03 2.22 18.91
CA ILE A 10 -21.88 3.24 18.31
C ILE A 10 -22.65 2.58 17.15
N ASP A 11 -23.95 2.82 17.08
CA ASP A 11 -24.83 2.34 16.01
C ASP A 11 -24.71 3.18 14.72
N LYS A 12 -25.54 2.89 13.72
CA LYS A 12 -25.55 3.61 12.44
C LYS A 12 -26.10 5.04 12.55
N GLU A 13 -26.89 5.30 13.57
CA GLU A 13 -27.47 6.60 13.90
C GLU A 13 -26.55 7.46 14.77
N GLY A 14 -25.38 6.94 15.15
CA GLY A 14 -24.39 7.65 15.95
C GLY A 14 -24.64 7.57 17.46
N LYS A 15 -25.53 6.68 17.94
CA LYS A 15 -25.87 6.54 19.34
C LYS A 15 -25.13 5.38 19.99
N PRO A 16 -24.83 5.45 21.32
CA PRO A 16 -24.27 4.33 22.05
C PRO A 16 -25.16 3.09 21.97
N THR A 17 -24.59 1.94 21.64
CA THR A 17 -25.31 0.65 21.59
C THR A 17 -25.58 0.06 22.98
N ASP A 18 -24.80 0.43 23.97
CA ASP A 18 -24.92 0.05 25.36
C ASP A 18 -24.65 1.27 26.26
N PRO A 19 -25.66 2.18 26.43
CA PRO A 19 -25.49 3.43 27.16
C PRO A 19 -25.25 3.25 28.67
N ASP A 20 -25.62 2.09 29.24
CA ASP A 20 -25.33 1.78 30.65
C ASP A 20 -23.86 1.50 30.89
N ARG A 21 -23.17 0.99 29.87
CA ARG A 21 -21.72 0.67 29.91
C ARG A 21 -20.87 1.80 29.37
N PHE A 22 -21.31 2.43 28.31
CA PHE A 22 -20.62 3.53 27.62
C PHE A 22 -21.64 4.58 27.22
N ASN A 23 -21.75 5.65 28.02
CA ASN A 23 -22.53 6.81 27.64
C ASN A 23 -21.79 7.70 26.63
N GLU A 24 -22.44 8.74 26.13
CA GLU A 24 -21.87 9.64 25.13
C GLU A 24 -20.61 10.35 25.62
N ILE A 25 -20.57 10.73 26.90
CA ILE A 25 -19.41 11.42 27.50
C ILE A 25 -18.22 10.48 27.57
N ASP A 26 -18.43 9.23 28.05
CA ASP A 26 -17.38 8.20 28.10
C ASP A 26 -16.81 7.91 26.71
N LEU A 27 -17.66 7.86 25.68
CA LEU A 27 -17.21 7.63 24.32
C LEU A 27 -16.42 8.81 23.76
N MET A 28 -16.80 10.06 24.10
CA MET A 28 -16.04 11.25 23.73
C MET A 28 -14.66 11.30 24.40
N GLU A 29 -14.57 10.99 25.68
CA GLU A 29 -13.30 10.91 26.40
C GLU A 29 -12.38 9.85 25.80
N ARG A 30 -12.92 8.69 25.47
CA ARG A 30 -12.15 7.61 24.82
C ARG A 30 -11.70 8.01 23.42
N LEU A 31 -12.57 8.66 22.64
CA LEU A 31 -12.20 9.16 21.33
C LEU A 31 -11.08 10.20 21.42
N SER A 32 -11.12 11.08 22.42
CA SER A 32 -10.07 12.05 22.67
C SER A 32 -8.75 11.40 23.09
N SER A 33 -8.81 10.38 23.98
CA SER A 33 -7.63 9.71 24.52
C SER A 33 -6.95 8.78 23.51
N TYR A 34 -7.72 7.99 22.78
CA TYR A 34 -7.20 7.00 21.82
C TYR A 34 -7.01 7.55 20.40
N GLY A 35 -7.56 8.74 20.11
CA GLY A 35 -7.66 9.27 18.78
C GLY A 35 -8.60 8.43 17.88
N ARG A 36 -8.89 8.92 16.67
CA ARG A 36 -9.82 8.24 15.73
C ARG A 36 -9.41 6.80 15.40
N SER A 37 -8.14 6.59 15.13
CA SER A 37 -7.63 5.28 14.72
C SER A 37 -7.76 4.25 15.85
N GLY A 38 -7.30 4.61 17.06
CA GLY A 38 -7.40 3.74 18.22
C GLY A 38 -8.84 3.48 18.65
N PHE A 39 -9.70 4.51 18.59
CA PHE A 39 -11.12 4.36 18.90
C PHE A 39 -11.82 3.42 17.91
N ASN A 40 -11.58 3.60 16.60
CA ASN A 40 -12.15 2.72 15.57
C ASN A 40 -11.70 1.27 15.76
N LEU A 41 -10.42 1.05 16.03
CA LEU A 41 -9.88 -0.29 16.23
C LEU A 41 -10.51 -0.97 17.45
N GLN A 42 -10.53 -0.31 18.61
CA GLN A 42 -10.90 -0.94 19.87
C GLN A 42 -12.41 -0.95 20.14
N PHE A 43 -13.11 0.09 19.74
CA PHE A 43 -14.51 0.29 20.07
C PHE A 43 -15.45 0.11 18.89
N MET A 44 -15.02 0.46 17.67
CA MET A 44 -15.82 0.27 16.46
C MET A 44 -15.51 -1.04 15.73
N LEU A 45 -14.52 -1.81 16.20
CA LEU A 45 -14.05 -3.05 15.56
C LEU A 45 -13.69 -2.84 14.06
N ASP A 46 -13.15 -1.67 13.76
CA ASP A 46 -12.80 -1.26 12.41
C ASP A 46 -11.28 -1.11 12.31
N THR A 47 -10.65 -2.01 11.58
CA THR A 47 -9.20 -2.05 11.36
C THR A 47 -8.75 -1.18 10.19
N THR A 48 -9.68 -0.68 9.37
CA THR A 48 -9.38 0.00 8.10
C THR A 48 -8.46 1.21 8.29
N MET A 49 -8.72 2.05 9.31
CA MET A 49 -7.87 3.20 9.60
C MET A 49 -6.52 2.80 10.23
N SER A 50 -6.50 1.72 11.00
CA SER A 50 -5.27 1.18 11.58
C SER A 50 -4.36 0.63 10.48
N ASP A 51 -4.95 -0.10 9.53
CA ASP A 51 -4.22 -0.66 8.38
C ASP A 51 -3.72 0.45 7.46
N ALA A 52 -4.52 1.50 7.19
CA ALA A 52 -4.10 2.65 6.40
C ALA A 52 -2.93 3.43 7.04
N ASN A 53 -2.86 3.50 8.37
CA ASN A 53 -1.75 4.13 9.08
C ASN A 53 -0.51 3.21 9.15
N ARG A 54 -0.73 1.90 9.20
CA ARG A 54 0.33 0.90 9.24
C ARG A 54 0.98 0.70 7.87
N TYR A 55 0.19 0.85 6.81
CA TYR A 55 0.64 0.72 5.42
C TYR A 55 0.38 2.05 4.68
N PRO A 56 1.28 3.03 4.83
CA PRO A 56 1.09 4.37 4.27
C PRO A 56 1.14 4.40 2.73
N LEU A 57 1.83 3.42 2.12
CA LEU A 57 1.88 3.30 0.65
C LEU A 57 0.62 2.56 0.18
N LYS A 58 -0.12 3.19 -0.73
CA LYS A 58 -1.35 2.64 -1.29
C LYS A 58 -1.12 2.18 -2.71
N LEU A 59 -1.65 1.02 -3.06
CA LEU A 59 -1.58 0.53 -4.45
C LEU A 59 -2.28 1.47 -5.43
N ASN A 60 -3.30 2.19 -5.00
CA ASN A 60 -4.01 3.20 -5.80
C ASN A 60 -3.13 4.39 -6.21
N ASP A 61 -2.00 4.62 -5.51
CA ASP A 61 -1.04 5.67 -5.86
C ASP A 61 -0.05 5.21 -6.94
N LEU A 62 -0.06 3.91 -7.29
CA LEU A 62 0.76 3.35 -8.35
C LEU A 62 0.01 3.36 -9.68
N ILE A 63 0.76 3.68 -10.74
CA ILE A 63 0.27 3.64 -12.12
C ILE A 63 1.03 2.53 -12.83
N VAL A 64 0.29 1.55 -13.36
CA VAL A 64 0.89 0.40 -14.03
C VAL A 64 1.17 0.72 -15.48
N VAL A 65 2.43 0.60 -15.88
CA VAL A 65 2.89 0.82 -17.25
C VAL A 65 3.13 -0.54 -17.88
N SER A 66 2.42 -0.85 -18.96
CA SER A 66 2.60 -2.07 -19.74
C SER A 66 3.53 -1.83 -20.95
N GLY A 67 4.10 -2.91 -21.50
CA GLY A 67 4.89 -2.87 -22.74
C GLY A 67 6.38 -2.55 -22.58
N CYS A 68 6.88 -2.39 -21.36
CA CYS A 68 8.31 -2.23 -21.09
C CYS A 68 8.99 -3.62 -21.02
N SER A 69 9.37 -4.18 -22.18
CA SER A 69 9.86 -5.57 -22.23
C SER A 69 11.25 -5.79 -21.65
N THR A 70 12.07 -4.76 -21.50
CA THR A 70 13.48 -4.91 -21.09
C THR A 70 13.86 -4.19 -19.80
N TRP A 71 12.99 -3.34 -19.28
CA TRP A 71 13.25 -2.48 -18.13
C TRP A 71 14.52 -1.61 -18.24
N LYS A 72 15.00 -1.41 -19.47
CA LYS A 72 16.12 -0.51 -19.78
C LYS A 72 15.66 0.89 -20.17
N GLU A 73 14.44 0.98 -20.64
CA GLU A 73 13.82 2.18 -21.18
C GLU A 73 12.39 2.31 -20.69
N ALA A 74 11.89 3.52 -20.65
CA ALA A 74 10.50 3.84 -20.37
C ALA A 74 9.94 4.78 -21.43
N PRO A 75 8.60 4.91 -21.53
CA PRO A 75 7.98 5.88 -22.41
C PRO A 75 8.51 7.29 -22.14
N ALA A 76 8.95 7.99 -23.20
CA ALA A 76 9.51 9.34 -23.08
C ALA A 76 8.52 10.35 -22.47
N LYS A 77 7.21 10.11 -22.65
CA LYS A 77 6.13 10.88 -22.04
C LYS A 77 5.07 9.96 -21.50
N ILE A 78 4.64 10.23 -20.29
CA ILE A 78 3.54 9.55 -19.63
C ILE A 78 2.62 10.60 -18.99
N GLN A 79 1.32 10.41 -19.12
CA GLN A 79 0.31 11.23 -18.44
C GLN A 79 -0.61 10.32 -17.65
N TRP A 80 -0.84 10.66 -16.42
CA TRP A 80 -1.73 9.91 -15.53
C TRP A 80 -2.92 10.76 -15.10
N ALA A 81 -3.98 10.10 -14.70
CA ALA A 81 -5.16 10.75 -14.17
C ALA A 81 -4.95 11.20 -12.73
N SER A 82 -5.57 12.30 -12.35
CA SER A 82 -5.69 12.76 -10.97
C SER A 82 -7.16 13.05 -10.63
N GLY A 83 -7.52 12.89 -9.37
CA GLY A 83 -8.87 13.18 -8.90
C GLY A 83 -9.95 12.36 -9.62
N GLN A 84 -10.96 13.02 -10.16
CA GLN A 84 -12.12 12.35 -10.78
C GLN A 84 -11.78 11.58 -12.07
N ASP A 85 -10.72 11.95 -12.78
CA ASP A 85 -10.30 11.27 -13.99
C ASP A 85 -9.61 9.92 -13.71
N GLN A 86 -9.23 9.65 -12.46
CA GLN A 86 -8.63 8.39 -12.05
C GLN A 86 -9.54 7.19 -12.35
N ILE A 87 -10.85 7.36 -12.27
CA ILE A 87 -11.84 6.31 -12.61
C ILE A 87 -11.72 5.88 -14.07
N LYS A 88 -11.35 6.79 -14.97
CA LYS A 88 -11.18 6.50 -16.41
C LYS A 88 -9.92 5.66 -16.68
N ALA A 89 -8.96 5.74 -15.81
CA ALA A 89 -7.69 5.02 -15.89
C ALA A 89 -7.72 3.67 -15.14
N LEU A 90 -8.81 3.35 -14.46
CA LEU A 90 -8.98 2.09 -13.72
C LEU A 90 -8.76 0.91 -14.67
N ASP A 91 -7.88 -0.02 -14.29
CA ASP A 91 -7.64 -1.24 -15.02
C ASP A 91 -8.20 -2.46 -14.26
N PRO A 92 -9.41 -2.93 -14.63
CA PRO A 92 -10.06 -4.04 -13.94
C PRO A 92 -9.43 -5.40 -14.28
N GLU A 93 -8.60 -5.50 -15.32
CA GLU A 93 -7.96 -6.75 -15.74
C GLU A 93 -6.70 -7.04 -14.93
N LEU A 94 -6.10 -6.04 -14.28
CA LEU A 94 -4.95 -6.24 -13.41
C LEU A 94 -5.40 -6.80 -12.06
N PRO A 95 -4.97 -8.03 -11.70
CA PRO A 95 -5.32 -8.62 -10.42
C PRO A 95 -4.72 -7.82 -9.28
N ASN A 96 -5.56 -7.44 -8.33
CA ASN A 96 -5.16 -6.71 -7.14
C ASN A 96 -4.97 -7.66 -5.97
N VAL A 97 -3.81 -7.60 -5.34
CA VAL A 97 -3.44 -8.37 -4.15
C VAL A 97 -3.41 -7.52 -2.87
N GLY A 98 -3.83 -6.27 -2.96
CA GLY A 98 -3.85 -5.33 -1.85
C GLY A 98 -5.03 -5.51 -0.90
N LEU A 99 -5.36 -4.44 -0.17
CA LEU A 99 -6.49 -4.39 0.75
C LEU A 99 -7.81 -4.31 -0.03
N LYS A 100 -8.91 -4.66 0.65
CA LYS A 100 -10.24 -4.56 0.04
C LYS A 100 -10.52 -3.12 -0.39
N GLY A 101 -10.77 -2.95 -1.69
CA GLY A 101 -11.01 -1.63 -2.31
C GLY A 101 -9.79 -1.03 -3.00
N ASP A 102 -8.63 -1.66 -2.92
CA ASP A 102 -7.47 -1.28 -3.73
C ASP A 102 -7.70 -1.65 -5.20
N TYR A 103 -7.07 -0.90 -6.08
CA TYR A 103 -7.11 -1.11 -7.52
C TYR A 103 -5.85 -0.54 -8.17
N PHE A 104 -5.56 -0.98 -9.38
CA PHE A 104 -4.51 -0.40 -10.20
C PHE A 104 -5.09 0.51 -11.27
N THR A 105 -4.32 1.51 -11.66
CA THR A 105 -4.66 2.42 -12.75
C THR A 105 -3.59 2.36 -13.83
N SER A 106 -4.03 2.53 -15.06
CA SER A 106 -3.16 2.68 -16.23
C SER A 106 -2.95 4.15 -16.56
N PRO A 107 -1.89 4.52 -17.31
CA PRO A 107 -1.74 5.87 -17.83
C PRO A 107 -2.90 6.26 -18.75
N LEU A 108 -3.31 7.54 -18.74
CA LEU A 108 -4.22 8.10 -19.75
C LEU A 108 -3.56 8.21 -21.13
N TYR A 109 -2.26 8.50 -21.13
CA TYR A 109 -1.46 8.59 -22.35
C TYR A 109 -0.04 8.10 -22.06
N MET A 110 0.50 7.40 -23.05
CA MET A 110 1.87 6.90 -23.07
C MET A 110 2.44 7.07 -24.48
N SER A 111 3.62 7.68 -24.59
CA SER A 111 4.30 7.81 -25.89
C SER A 111 4.73 6.45 -26.42
N LYS A 112 4.81 6.36 -27.76
CA LYS A 112 5.39 5.19 -28.44
C LYS A 112 6.91 5.25 -28.49
N GLU A 113 7.50 6.39 -28.21
CA GLU A 113 8.94 6.58 -28.10
C GLU A 113 9.39 6.20 -26.70
N PHE A 114 10.46 5.44 -26.61
CA PHE A 114 11.08 5.01 -25.38
C PHE A 114 12.42 5.70 -25.21
N THR A 115 12.79 5.98 -23.97
CA THR A 115 14.04 6.66 -23.62
C THR A 115 14.71 5.88 -22.49
N PRO A 116 16.04 5.69 -22.54
CA PRO A 116 16.78 5.07 -21.46
C PRO A 116 16.61 5.80 -20.12
N PHE A 117 16.61 5.04 -19.04
CA PHE A 117 16.57 5.60 -17.70
C PHE A 117 17.83 6.43 -17.39
N GLU A 118 17.66 7.51 -16.66
CA GLU A 118 18.72 8.43 -16.23
C GLU A 118 19.49 7.93 -15.00
N GLY A 119 18.84 7.10 -14.19
CA GLY A 119 19.42 6.57 -12.97
C GLY A 119 18.67 5.35 -12.44
N THR A 120 19.39 4.57 -11.62
CA THR A 120 18.83 3.39 -10.94
C THR A 120 19.27 3.41 -9.49
N ILE A 121 18.34 3.11 -8.58
CA ILE A 121 18.60 2.97 -7.15
C ILE A 121 17.98 1.66 -6.70
N MET A 122 18.72 0.87 -5.96
CA MET A 122 18.23 -0.30 -5.23
C MET A 122 18.17 0.02 -3.74
N SER A 123 16.99 -0.14 -3.15
CA SER A 123 16.80 -0.05 -1.71
C SER A 123 16.65 -1.46 -1.15
N ILE A 124 17.32 -1.72 -0.02
CA ILE A 124 17.32 -3.02 0.65
C ILE A 124 16.95 -2.80 2.11
N ASP A 125 15.95 -3.53 2.58
CA ASP A 125 15.58 -3.65 3.99
C ASP A 125 16.05 -5.03 4.48
N PRO A 126 17.22 -5.12 5.12
CA PRO A 126 17.82 -6.40 5.48
C PRO A 126 17.10 -7.00 6.70
N SER A 127 16.70 -8.25 6.61
CA SER A 127 16.25 -9.01 7.76
C SER A 127 17.45 -9.39 8.63
N GLY A 128 17.22 -9.38 9.95
CA GLY A 128 18.18 -9.89 10.91
C GLY A 128 18.18 -11.42 11.03
N ARG A 129 18.51 -11.90 12.23
CA ARG A 129 18.38 -13.31 12.59
C ARG A 129 16.95 -13.59 13.05
N GLY A 130 16.04 -13.84 12.14
CA GLY A 130 14.64 -14.08 12.47
C GLY A 130 13.89 -14.75 11.32
N ALA A 131 12.57 -14.81 11.45
CA ALA A 131 11.67 -15.31 10.42
C ALA A 131 11.34 -14.25 9.36
N ASP A 132 11.83 -13.03 9.53
CA ASP A 132 11.61 -11.93 8.60
C ASP A 132 12.41 -12.12 7.31
N LYS A 133 11.90 -11.55 6.22
CA LYS A 133 12.55 -11.61 4.91
C LYS A 133 13.34 -10.32 4.63
N THR A 134 14.45 -10.45 3.94
CA THR A 134 15.15 -9.30 3.37
C THR A 134 14.36 -8.79 2.17
N ALA A 135 13.77 -7.60 2.29
CA ALA A 135 13.03 -6.97 1.21
C ALA A 135 13.93 -6.09 0.35
N TYR A 136 13.61 -5.97 -0.93
CA TYR A 136 14.29 -5.05 -1.84
C TYR A 136 13.31 -4.40 -2.81
N ALA A 137 13.68 -3.23 -3.31
CA ALA A 137 12.98 -2.52 -4.38
C ALA A 137 14.00 -1.86 -5.32
N VAL A 138 13.80 -2.00 -6.63
CA VAL A 138 14.59 -1.34 -7.66
C VAL A 138 13.76 -0.22 -8.27
N LEU A 139 14.24 1.00 -8.12
CA LEU A 139 13.63 2.21 -8.66
C LEU A 139 14.53 2.77 -9.76
N LYS A 140 13.93 3.12 -10.88
CA LYS A 140 14.60 3.81 -11.99
C LYS A 140 13.95 5.17 -12.22
N MET A 141 14.73 6.12 -12.69
CA MET A 141 14.29 7.48 -12.90
C MET A 141 14.38 7.86 -14.37
N LEU A 142 13.33 8.52 -14.87
CA LEU A 142 13.28 9.16 -16.16
C LEU A 142 12.46 10.45 -16.06
N HIS A 143 13.05 11.59 -16.43
CA HIS A 143 12.42 12.90 -16.43
C HIS A 143 11.70 13.26 -15.11
N GLY A 144 12.30 12.87 -13.98
CA GLY A 144 11.73 13.10 -12.65
C GLY A 144 10.60 12.15 -12.24
N VAL A 145 10.23 11.19 -13.09
CA VAL A 145 9.28 10.12 -12.77
C VAL A 145 10.05 8.91 -12.27
N LEU A 146 9.58 8.32 -11.15
CA LEU A 146 10.14 7.10 -10.59
C LEU A 146 9.35 5.88 -11.06
N TYR A 147 10.07 4.90 -11.55
CA TYR A 147 9.54 3.61 -12.00
C TYR A 147 10.00 2.51 -11.05
N LEU A 148 9.05 1.84 -10.41
CA LEU A 148 9.33 0.63 -9.65
C LEU A 148 9.43 -0.54 -10.64
N THR A 149 10.65 -0.99 -10.91
CA THR A 149 10.91 -1.99 -11.95
C THR A 149 11.06 -3.40 -11.40
N ASP A 150 11.44 -3.53 -10.14
CA ASP A 150 11.53 -4.82 -9.48
C ASP A 150 11.30 -4.64 -7.97
N ILE A 151 10.65 -5.62 -7.35
CA ILE A 151 10.39 -5.66 -5.93
C ILE A 151 10.29 -7.11 -5.47
N GLY A 152 10.89 -7.41 -4.34
CA GLY A 152 10.83 -8.76 -3.82
C GLY A 152 11.26 -8.91 -2.38
N ALA A 153 11.19 -10.14 -1.91
CA ALA A 153 11.63 -10.53 -0.59
C ALA A 153 12.36 -11.88 -0.62
N LEU A 154 13.52 -11.93 0.01
CA LEU A 154 14.40 -13.08 0.05
C LEU A 154 14.45 -13.64 1.47
N ASP A 155 14.40 -14.96 1.59
CA ASP A 155 14.65 -15.67 2.84
C ASP A 155 16.16 -15.83 3.06
N GLY A 156 16.59 -15.97 4.32
CA GLY A 156 17.97 -16.31 4.65
C GLY A 156 18.84 -15.17 5.22
N GLY A 157 18.24 -14.00 5.48
CA GLY A 157 18.91 -12.88 6.14
C GLY A 157 20.21 -12.45 5.43
N TYR A 158 21.35 -12.51 6.13
CA TYR A 158 22.68 -12.16 5.59
C TYR A 158 23.45 -13.34 5.01
N SER A 159 22.76 -14.38 4.52
CA SER A 159 23.46 -15.51 3.91
C SER A 159 24.13 -15.11 2.59
N ASP A 160 25.21 -15.83 2.24
CA ASP A 160 25.94 -15.61 0.99
C ASP A 160 25.04 -15.77 -0.24
N ASP A 161 24.04 -16.67 -0.17
CA ASP A 161 23.03 -16.84 -1.24
C ASP A 161 22.16 -15.60 -1.39
N THR A 162 21.69 -15.01 -0.27
CA THR A 162 20.92 -13.76 -0.30
C THR A 162 21.74 -12.63 -0.90
N LEU A 163 23.01 -12.49 -0.49
CA LEU A 163 23.90 -11.45 -1.01
C LEU A 163 24.18 -11.64 -2.51
N ALA A 164 24.41 -12.88 -2.94
CA ALA A 164 24.61 -13.20 -4.35
C ALA A 164 23.39 -12.87 -5.21
N ARG A 165 22.19 -13.19 -4.71
CA ARG A 165 20.92 -12.84 -5.39
C ARG A 165 20.73 -11.33 -5.50
N LEU A 166 20.95 -10.58 -4.41
CA LEU A 166 20.86 -9.12 -4.43
C LEU A 166 21.88 -8.51 -5.40
N SER A 167 23.11 -9.04 -5.44
CA SER A 167 24.14 -8.59 -6.40
C SER A 167 23.78 -8.88 -7.86
N ASN A 168 23.01 -9.94 -8.14
CA ASN A 168 22.56 -10.24 -9.50
C ASN A 168 21.37 -9.38 -9.94
N ILE A 169 20.62 -8.80 -9.00
CA ILE A 169 19.49 -7.90 -9.27
C ILE A 169 20.00 -6.47 -9.49
N ALA A 170 21.08 -6.07 -8.80
CA ALA A 170 21.66 -4.73 -8.89
C ALA A 170 22.37 -4.48 -10.23
#